data_9d99dd9bd676047e43a162ac9eea8f99
#
_entry.id   9d99dd9bd676047e43a162ac9eea8f99
#
_cell.length_a   1.000
_cell.length_b   1.000
_cell.length_c   1.000
_cell.angle_alpha   90.00
_cell.angle_beta   90.00
_cell.angle_gamma   90.00
#
_symmetry.space_group_name_H-M   'P 1'
#
loop_
_entity.id
_entity.type
_entity.pdbx_description
1 polymer ?
#
loop_
_entity_poly.entity_id
_entity_poly.type
_entity_poly.pdbx_seq_one_letter_code
_entity_poly.pdbx_strand_id
1 'polypeptide(L)' 'MEQKTLKVEGMSCEHCVKAVTGAISGVSGVTDVAVSLQDGTASFSYDPALAPLEAIKAAITEEGFAAAG' A
#
# COMPACT_ATOMS: atom_id res chain seq x y z
N MET A 1 0.50 -10.39 13.17
CA MET A 1 0.50 -9.73 11.85
C MET A 1 -0.84 -9.94 11.17
N GLU A 2 -1.40 -8.91 10.64
CA GLU A 2 -2.65 -8.99 9.88
C GLU A 2 -2.36 -8.74 8.42
N GLN A 3 -3.18 -9.32 7.56
CA GLN A 3 -3.07 -9.11 6.13
C GLN A 3 -4.23 -8.26 5.65
N LYS A 4 -3.94 -7.38 4.71
CA LYS A 4 -4.94 -6.49 4.15
C LYS A 4 -4.67 -6.27 2.68
N THR A 5 -5.74 -6.14 1.91
CA THR A 5 -5.66 -5.77 0.50
C THR A 5 -6.43 -4.47 0.32
N LEU A 6 -5.74 -3.45 -0.19
CA LEU A 6 -6.36 -2.16 -0.44
C LEU A 6 -6.50 -1.96 -1.94
N LYS A 7 -7.59 -1.34 -2.34
CA LYS A 7 -7.75 -0.91 -3.72
C LYS A 7 -7.05 0.42 -3.88
N VAL A 8 -6.16 0.52 -4.87
CA VAL A 8 -5.39 1.73 -5.12
C VAL A 8 -5.77 2.28 -6.48
N GLU A 9 -6.29 3.49 -6.49
CA GLU A 9 -6.68 4.15 -7.72
C GLU A 9 -5.58 5.07 -8.20
N GLY A 10 -5.45 5.20 -9.51
CA GLY A 10 -4.44 6.05 -10.13
C GLY A 10 -3.20 5.32 -10.60
N MET A 11 -3.08 4.02 -10.32
CA MET A 11 -1.96 3.24 -10.84
C MET A 11 -2.22 2.93 -12.32
N SER A 12 -1.40 3.49 -13.18
CA SER A 12 -1.55 3.30 -14.63
C SER A 12 -0.31 2.72 -15.30
N CYS A 13 0.78 2.53 -14.56
CA CYS A 13 2.02 1.99 -15.11
C CYS A 13 2.87 1.39 -14.00
N GLU A 14 3.96 0.71 -14.40
CA GLU A 14 4.85 0.06 -13.44
C GLU A 14 5.53 1.05 -12.49
N HIS A 15 5.76 2.28 -12.95
CA HIS A 15 6.33 3.31 -12.08
C HIS A 15 5.40 3.61 -10.91
N CYS A 16 4.10 3.58 -11.17
CA CYS A 16 3.11 3.77 -10.11
C CYS A 16 3.15 2.62 -9.12
N VAL A 17 3.28 1.38 -9.63
CA VAL A 17 3.41 0.21 -8.77
C VAL A 17 4.62 0.33 -7.85
N LYS A 18 5.75 0.77 -8.40
CA LYS A 18 6.96 0.95 -7.62
C LYS A 18 6.79 2.02 -6.56
N ALA A 19 6.13 3.12 -6.91
CA ALA A 19 5.87 4.21 -5.97
C ALA A 19 5.00 3.73 -4.81
N VAL A 20 3.93 3.01 -5.10
CA VAL A 20 3.04 2.46 -4.07
C VAL A 20 3.76 1.44 -3.21
N THR A 21 4.51 0.54 -3.84
CA THR A 21 5.29 -0.47 -3.11
C THR A 21 6.27 0.20 -2.15
N GLY A 22 6.99 1.22 -2.63
CA GLY A 22 7.94 1.95 -1.81
C GLY A 22 7.26 2.68 -0.66
N ALA A 23 6.11 3.28 -0.92
CA ALA A 23 5.36 3.99 0.12
C ALA A 23 4.93 3.05 1.24
N ILE A 24 4.37 1.90 0.87
CA ILE A 24 3.91 0.91 1.86
C ILE A 24 5.10 0.29 2.60
N SER A 25 6.15 -0.07 1.86
CA SER A 25 7.33 -0.70 2.46
C SER A 25 8.06 0.24 3.42
N GLY A 26 7.91 1.54 3.22
CA GLY A 26 8.52 2.54 4.09
C GLY A 26 7.84 2.67 5.44
N VAL A 27 6.68 2.06 5.63
CA VAL A 27 5.99 2.11 6.91
C VAL A 27 6.54 1.00 7.81
N SER A 28 7.00 1.38 9.00
CA SER A 28 7.51 0.40 9.96
C SER A 28 6.41 -0.55 10.38
N GLY A 29 6.74 -1.84 10.44
CA GLY A 29 5.77 -2.87 10.83
C GLY A 29 5.02 -3.49 9.66
N VAL A 30 5.38 -3.14 8.43
CA VAL A 30 4.77 -3.70 7.22
C VAL A 30 5.75 -4.65 6.55
N THR A 31 5.24 -5.81 6.13
CA THR A 31 6.04 -6.83 5.42
C THR A 31 5.19 -7.44 4.30
N ASP A 32 5.82 -8.24 3.47
CA ASP A 32 5.15 -9.02 2.41
C ASP A 32 4.29 -8.15 1.49
N VAL A 33 4.84 -7.03 1.07
CA VAL A 33 4.13 -6.09 0.20
C VAL A 33 4.06 -6.66 -1.22
N ALA A 34 2.86 -6.73 -1.77
CA ALA A 34 2.64 -7.14 -3.14
C ALA A 34 1.62 -6.21 -3.77
N VAL A 35 2.01 -5.56 -4.85
CA VAL A 35 1.14 -4.62 -5.56
C VAL A 35 0.84 -5.18 -6.94
N SER A 36 -0.44 -5.21 -7.30
CA SER A 36 -0.89 -5.69 -8.60
C SER A 36 -1.41 -4.52 -9.42
N LEU A 37 -0.74 -4.23 -10.52
CA LEU A 37 -1.18 -3.21 -11.46
C LEU A 37 -2.47 -3.66 -12.15
N GLN A 38 -2.54 -4.92 -12.51
CA GLN A 38 -3.67 -5.46 -13.24
C GLN A 38 -4.95 -5.39 -12.43
N ASP A 39 -4.86 -5.69 -11.13
CA ASP A 39 -6.02 -5.65 -10.24
C ASP A 39 -6.23 -4.27 -9.61
N GLY A 40 -5.22 -3.43 -9.66
CA GLY A 40 -5.27 -2.14 -9.00
C GLY A 40 -5.28 -2.26 -7.49
N THR A 41 -4.59 -3.26 -6.94
CA THR A 41 -4.61 -3.55 -5.51
C THR A 41 -3.21 -3.60 -4.91
N ALA A 42 -3.14 -3.38 -3.62
CA ALA A 42 -1.91 -3.53 -2.85
C ALA A 42 -2.22 -4.42 -1.65
N SER A 43 -1.49 -5.52 -1.56
CA SER A 43 -1.63 -6.46 -0.44
C SER A 43 -0.38 -6.41 0.41
N PHE A 44 -0.55 -6.54 1.70
CA PHE A 44 0.57 -6.48 2.63
C PHE A 44 0.20 -7.10 3.96
N SER A 45 1.21 -7.48 4.71
CA SER A 45 1.05 -7.89 6.11
C SER A 45 1.52 -6.73 6.99
N TYR A 46 0.85 -6.47 8.08
CA TYR A 46 1.21 -5.36 8.95
C TYR A 46 0.90 -5.68 10.40
N ASP A 47 1.63 -5.02 11.29
CA ASP A 47 1.38 -5.07 12.72
C ASP A 47 0.59 -3.81 13.08
N PRO A 48 -0.70 -3.92 13.42
CA PRO A 48 -1.51 -2.73 13.70
C PRO A 48 -1.01 -1.91 14.88
N ALA A 49 -0.20 -2.50 15.74
CA ALA A 49 0.39 -1.75 16.85
C ALA A 49 1.51 -0.82 16.39
N LEU A 50 2.23 -1.20 15.33
CA LEU A 50 3.33 -0.40 14.79
C LEU A 50 2.92 0.38 13.56
N ALA A 51 2.05 -0.18 12.74
CA ALA A 51 1.66 0.39 11.47
C ALA A 51 0.15 0.36 11.33
N PRO A 52 -0.55 1.34 11.90
CA PRO A 52 -2.00 1.40 11.74
C PRO A 52 -2.37 1.57 10.27
N LEU A 53 -3.49 0.99 9.88
CA LEU A 53 -3.94 1.02 8.50
C LEU A 53 -4.02 2.45 7.95
N GLU A 54 -4.40 3.39 8.78
CA GLU A 54 -4.49 4.80 8.38
C GLU A 54 -3.14 5.37 7.97
N ALA A 55 -2.05 4.96 8.63
CA ALA A 55 -0.72 5.40 8.28
C ALA A 55 -0.30 4.85 6.91
N ILE A 56 -0.69 3.62 6.62
CA ILE A 56 -0.40 3.00 5.32
C ILE A 56 -1.17 3.72 4.22
N LYS A 57 -2.45 3.99 4.46
CA LYS A 57 -3.26 4.74 3.49
C LYS A 57 -2.71 6.14 3.27
N ALA A 58 -2.27 6.81 4.32
CA ALA A 58 -1.68 8.14 4.21
C ALA A 58 -0.41 8.12 3.37
N ALA A 59 0.43 7.09 3.53
CA ALA A 59 1.64 6.95 2.73
C ALA A 59 1.31 6.80 1.24
N ILE A 60 0.28 6.03 0.92
CA ILE A 60 -0.18 5.87 -0.47
C ILE A 60 -0.72 7.19 -1.00
N THR A 61 -1.49 7.90 -0.21
CA THR A 61 -2.07 9.19 -0.61
C THR A 61 -0.99 10.23 -0.87
N GLU A 62 0.08 10.22 -0.08
CA GLU A 62 1.19 11.15 -0.27
C GLU A 62 1.89 10.96 -1.61
N GLU A 63 1.82 9.76 -2.18
CA GLU A 63 2.39 9.49 -3.50
C GLU A 63 1.46 9.88 -4.64
N GLY A 64 0.28 10.42 -4.31
CA GLY A 64 -0.66 10.89 -5.31
C GLY A 64 -1.71 9.87 -5.72
N PHE A 65 -1.87 8.80 -4.95
CA PHE A 65 -2.85 7.77 -5.25
C PHE A 65 -3.96 7.78 -4.20
N ALA A 66 -5.06 7.10 -4.51
CA ALA A 66 -6.18 6.94 -3.57
C ALA A 66 -6.24 5.48 -3.14
N ALA A 67 -6.26 5.26 -1.84
CA ALA A 67 -6.36 3.90 -1.29
C ALA A 67 -7.71 3.73 -0.63
N ALA A 68 -8.40 2.63 -0.94
CA ALA A 68 -9.72 2.32 -0.41
C ALA A 68 -9.77 0.87 0.04
N GLY A 69 -10.57 0.61 1.00
CA GLY A 69 -10.75 -0.71 1.57
C GLY A 69 -10.64 -0.68 3.06
#